data_87816a0acbc4bbdd8dd8dc82b7a62f1f
#
_entry.id   87816a0acbc4bbdd8dd8dc82b7a62f1f
#
_cell.length_a   1.000
_cell.length_b   1.000
_cell.length_c   1.000
_cell.angle_alpha   90.00
_cell.angle_beta   90.00
_cell.angle_gamma   90.00
#
_symmetry.space_group_name_H-M   'P 1'
#
loop_
_entity.id
_entity.type
_entity.pdbx_description
1 polymer ?
#
loop_
_entity_poly.entity_id
_entity_poly.type
_entity_poly.pdbx_seq_one_letter_code
_entity_poly.pdbx_strand_id
1 'polypeptide(L)'
;INMLALGLSSSLLRTFFGTSTNALRSVGFSTWKIPVLGDIPIIGKVLFNQTFLVYVALILVPLTYYVFFHTTWGLKIRAVGEHPRAAETMGVNVFKVRWIAVLYSSTMCGLAGAALSIAGLNTFIDDMSAGRGFIAFACIILGKFNPWGVAIGAVVFGLAEALQLRIQAVGLPI
;
A
#
# COMPACT_ATOMS: atom_id res chain seq x y z
N ILE A 1 -13.91 1.17 14.45
CA ILE A 1 -13.93 0.88 12.99
C ILE A 1 -13.05 -0.32 12.69
N ASN A 2 -11.78 -0.39 13.13
CA ASN A 2 -10.87 -1.51 12.85
C ASN A 2 -11.40 -2.84 13.39
N MET A 3 -11.91 -2.87 14.64
CA MET A 3 -12.50 -4.06 15.24
C MET A 3 -13.74 -4.57 14.48
N LEU A 4 -14.58 -3.64 14.00
CA LEU A 4 -15.73 -3.98 13.16
C LEU A 4 -15.28 -4.54 11.79
N ALA A 5 -14.27 -3.96 11.17
CA ALA A 5 -13.74 -4.45 9.91
C ALA A 5 -13.13 -5.85 10.04
N LEU A 6 -12.35 -6.10 11.11
CA LEU A 6 -11.81 -7.43 11.41
C LEU A 6 -12.92 -8.44 11.71
N GLY A 7 -13.90 -8.07 12.53
CA GLY A 7 -15.03 -8.94 12.85
C GLY A 7 -15.89 -9.28 11.63
N LEU A 8 -16.14 -8.31 10.76
CA LEU A 8 -16.87 -8.53 9.50
C LEU A 8 -16.08 -9.40 8.52
N SER A 9 -14.78 -9.16 8.35
CA SER A 9 -13.95 -9.95 7.43
C SER A 9 -13.86 -11.40 7.87
N SER A 10 -13.62 -11.68 9.17
CA SER A 10 -13.56 -13.03 9.70
C SER A 10 -14.93 -13.72 9.69
N SER A 11 -16.01 -12.99 9.97
CA SER A 11 -17.38 -13.51 9.90
C SER A 11 -17.76 -13.90 8.46
N LEU A 12 -17.47 -13.02 7.47
CA LEU A 12 -17.71 -13.30 6.07
C LEU A 12 -16.89 -14.49 5.58
N LEU A 13 -15.62 -14.57 5.97
CA LEU A 13 -14.76 -15.69 5.62
C LEU A 13 -15.38 -17.03 6.10
N ARG A 14 -15.79 -17.08 7.38
CA ARG A 14 -16.39 -18.28 7.98
C ARG A 14 -17.75 -18.64 7.37
N THR A 15 -18.55 -17.62 7.02
CA THR A 15 -19.90 -17.85 6.46
C THR A 15 -19.83 -18.36 5.02
N PHE A 16 -18.93 -17.82 4.20
CA PHE A 16 -18.85 -18.21 2.79
C PHE A 16 -17.94 -19.41 2.54
N PHE A 17 -16.91 -19.61 3.33
CA PHE A 17 -15.90 -20.64 3.09
C PHE A 17 -15.84 -21.74 4.18
N GLY A 18 -16.68 -21.63 5.21
CA GLY A 18 -16.76 -22.58 6.31
C GLY A 18 -15.56 -22.51 7.25
N THR A 19 -15.57 -23.35 8.27
CA THR A 19 -14.50 -23.46 9.28
C THR A 19 -13.25 -24.21 8.78
N SER A 20 -13.17 -24.49 7.48
CA SER A 20 -11.98 -25.17 6.93
C SER A 20 -10.76 -24.27 7.06
N THR A 21 -9.86 -24.65 7.92
CA THR A 21 -8.55 -24.04 8.17
C THR A 21 -7.60 -24.16 6.95
N ASN A 22 -8.09 -24.71 5.85
CA ASN A 22 -7.37 -24.72 4.58
C ASN A 22 -7.38 -23.28 4.03
N ALA A 23 -6.29 -22.57 4.30
CA ALA A 23 -6.04 -21.26 3.72
C ALA A 23 -6.43 -21.28 2.23
N LEU A 24 -7.39 -20.43 1.86
CA LEU A 24 -7.83 -20.29 0.48
C LEU A 24 -6.61 -19.91 -0.36
N ARG A 25 -6.04 -20.89 -1.03
CA ARG A 25 -4.94 -20.66 -1.94
C ARG A 25 -5.47 -19.89 -3.14
N SER A 26 -5.12 -18.61 -3.22
CA SER A 26 -5.31 -17.87 -4.45
C SER A 26 -4.22 -18.26 -5.45
N VAL A 27 -4.58 -18.30 -6.72
CA VAL A 27 -3.58 -18.41 -7.80
C VAL A 27 -2.81 -17.10 -7.81
N GLY A 28 -1.59 -17.11 -7.27
CA GLY A 28 -0.71 -15.94 -7.23
C GLY A 28 -0.40 -15.45 -8.65
N PHE A 29 -0.16 -14.17 -8.79
CA PHE A 29 0.33 -13.62 -10.06
C PHE A 29 1.70 -14.21 -10.39
N SER A 30 1.84 -14.76 -11.58
CA SER A 30 3.13 -15.17 -12.13
C SER A 30 4.08 -13.98 -12.18
N THR A 31 5.32 -14.18 -11.77
CA THR A 31 6.38 -13.18 -11.90
C THR A 31 6.60 -12.86 -13.37
N TRP A 32 6.43 -11.62 -13.75
CA TRP A 32 6.70 -11.17 -15.11
C TRP A 32 8.19 -10.85 -15.23
N LYS A 33 8.89 -11.71 -15.94
CA LYS A 33 10.27 -11.44 -16.35
C LYS A 33 10.23 -10.47 -17.53
N ILE A 34 10.76 -9.28 -17.37
CA ILE A 34 11.02 -8.39 -18.51
C ILE A 34 12.27 -8.93 -19.21
N PRO A 35 12.13 -9.51 -20.44
CA PRO A 35 13.27 -10.02 -21.16
C PRO A 35 14.23 -8.89 -21.47
N VAL A 36 15.43 -8.82 -21.32
CA VAL A 36 16.47 -7.81 -21.61
C VAL A 36 17.04 -7.11 -20.36
N LEU A 37 16.25 -6.77 -19.34
CA LEU A 37 16.70 -6.08 -18.13
C LEU A 37 16.84 -7.03 -16.92
N GLY A 38 16.30 -8.25 -17.01
CA GLY A 38 16.34 -9.28 -15.97
C GLY A 38 17.70 -9.97 -15.80
N ASP A 39 18.60 -9.87 -16.79
CA ASP A 39 19.89 -10.58 -16.80
C ASP A 39 21.05 -9.79 -16.17
N ILE A 40 20.79 -8.58 -15.67
CA ILE A 40 21.81 -7.81 -14.95
C ILE A 40 22.08 -8.48 -13.59
N PRO A 41 23.31 -8.93 -13.30
CA PRO A 41 23.64 -9.56 -12.01
C PRO A 41 23.39 -8.58 -10.86
N ILE A 42 22.60 -9.00 -9.85
CA ILE A 42 22.21 -8.30 -8.63
C ILE A 42 20.99 -7.38 -8.82
N ILE A 43 21.02 -6.36 -9.68
CA ILE A 43 19.96 -5.35 -9.84
C ILE A 43 18.79 -5.92 -10.65
N GLY A 44 19.06 -6.73 -11.66
CA GLY A 44 18.04 -7.32 -12.54
C GLY A 44 17.08 -8.24 -11.81
N LYS A 45 17.58 -9.09 -10.93
CA LYS A 45 16.75 -10.03 -10.17
C LYS A 45 15.90 -9.33 -9.10
N VAL A 46 16.38 -8.24 -8.52
CA VAL A 46 15.70 -7.51 -7.46
C VAL A 46 14.62 -6.56 -8.00
N LEU A 47 14.88 -5.89 -9.12
CA LEU A 47 13.96 -4.88 -9.69
C LEU A 47 13.08 -5.42 -10.82
N PHE A 48 13.58 -6.35 -11.64
CA PHE A 48 12.92 -6.79 -12.86
C PHE A 48 12.30 -8.20 -12.82
N ASN A 49 12.34 -8.87 -11.68
CA ASN A 49 11.69 -10.15 -11.45
C ASN A 49 10.68 -10.06 -10.32
N GLN A 50 9.77 -9.08 -10.42
CA GLN A 50 8.79 -8.79 -9.39
C GLN A 50 7.37 -9.05 -9.89
N THR A 51 6.43 -9.14 -8.96
CA THR A 51 5.01 -9.23 -9.27
C THR A 51 4.54 -7.95 -9.97
N PHE A 52 3.61 -8.03 -10.91
CA PHE A 52 3.01 -6.89 -11.63
C PHE A 52 2.61 -5.73 -10.69
N LEU A 53 2.13 -6.04 -9.49
CA LEU A 53 1.71 -5.04 -8.49
C LEU A 53 2.86 -4.15 -7.99
N VAL A 54 4.10 -4.63 -7.97
CA VAL A 54 5.28 -3.82 -7.61
C VAL A 54 5.55 -2.76 -8.67
N TYR A 55 5.40 -3.10 -9.94
CA TYR A 55 5.55 -2.11 -11.03
C TYR A 55 4.45 -1.05 -10.98
N VAL A 56 3.22 -1.46 -10.68
CA VAL A 56 2.11 -0.52 -10.46
C VAL A 56 2.43 0.42 -9.32
N ALA A 57 2.94 -0.08 -8.19
CA ALA A 57 3.34 0.77 -7.06
C ALA A 57 4.46 1.75 -7.44
N LEU A 58 5.47 1.31 -8.19
CA LEU A 58 6.56 2.18 -8.65
C LEU A 58 6.06 3.30 -9.59
N ILE A 59 5.09 3.01 -10.44
CA ILE A 59 4.48 4.02 -11.34
C ILE A 59 3.57 4.98 -10.54
N LEU A 60 2.88 4.48 -9.51
CA LEU A 60 1.99 5.28 -8.68
C LEU A 60 2.73 6.38 -7.90
N VAL A 61 4.00 6.18 -7.50
CA VAL A 61 4.78 7.19 -6.78
C VAL A 61 4.97 8.47 -7.61
N PRO A 62 5.58 8.44 -8.81
CA PRO A 62 5.72 9.64 -9.62
C PRO A 62 4.37 10.19 -10.11
N LEU A 63 3.38 9.33 -10.36
CA LEU A 63 2.05 9.75 -10.76
C LEU A 63 1.37 10.55 -9.64
N THR A 64 1.38 10.07 -8.40
CA THR A 64 0.83 10.79 -7.26
C THR A 64 1.59 12.09 -7.01
N TYR A 65 2.92 12.10 -7.12
CA TYR A 65 3.72 13.32 -7.03
C TYR A 65 3.27 14.35 -8.07
N TYR A 66 3.14 13.94 -9.34
CA TYR A 66 2.69 14.82 -10.41
C TYR A 66 1.30 15.38 -10.15
N VAL A 67 0.35 14.53 -9.77
CA VAL A 67 -1.03 14.94 -9.47
C VAL A 67 -1.07 15.93 -8.31
N PHE A 68 -0.34 15.70 -7.23
CA PHE A 68 -0.38 16.55 -6.04
C PHE A 68 0.34 17.90 -6.23
N PHE A 69 1.43 17.93 -7.00
CA PHE A 69 2.28 19.13 -7.10
C PHE A 69 2.11 19.90 -8.41
N HIS A 70 1.65 19.25 -9.48
CA HIS A 70 1.56 19.85 -10.80
C HIS A 70 0.14 20.00 -11.36
N THR A 71 -0.89 19.60 -10.61
CA THR A 71 -2.29 19.75 -11.07
C THR A 71 -3.10 20.68 -10.18
N THR A 72 -4.15 21.26 -10.77
CA THR A 72 -5.13 22.09 -10.06
C THR A 72 -5.89 21.31 -8.98
N TRP A 73 -6.06 19.99 -9.16
CA TRP A 73 -6.66 19.12 -8.16
C TRP A 73 -5.78 18.99 -6.91
N GLY A 74 -4.49 18.77 -7.08
CA GLY A 74 -3.53 18.72 -5.97
C GLY A 74 -3.46 20.04 -5.21
N LEU A 75 -3.52 21.17 -5.92
CA LEU A 75 -3.58 22.48 -5.29
C LEU A 75 -4.84 22.64 -4.43
N LYS A 76 -6.03 22.26 -4.95
CA LYS A 76 -7.29 22.29 -4.19
C LYS A 76 -7.24 21.40 -2.96
N ILE A 77 -6.70 20.17 -3.06
CA ILE A 77 -6.57 19.26 -1.92
C ILE A 77 -5.69 19.85 -0.83
N ARG A 78 -4.54 20.42 -1.19
CA ARG A 78 -3.63 21.05 -0.22
C ARG A 78 -4.23 22.30 0.40
N ALA A 79 -4.87 23.17 -0.38
CA ALA A 79 -5.54 24.37 0.14
C ALA A 79 -6.66 24.01 1.13
N VAL A 80 -7.46 22.99 0.83
CA VAL A 80 -8.51 22.50 1.73
C VAL A 80 -7.91 21.82 2.97
N GLY A 81 -6.73 21.21 2.86
CA GLY A 81 -6.02 20.61 3.98
C GLY A 81 -5.47 21.63 4.97
N GLU A 82 -4.89 22.72 4.46
CA GLU A 82 -4.28 23.77 5.30
C GLU A 82 -5.33 24.75 5.87
N HIS A 83 -6.14 25.35 4.99
CA HIS A 83 -7.12 26.38 5.37
C HIS A 83 -8.45 26.17 4.66
N PRO A 84 -9.34 25.27 5.16
CA PRO A 84 -10.60 24.94 4.49
C PRO A 84 -11.52 26.15 4.32
N ARG A 85 -11.58 27.06 5.31
CA ARG A 85 -12.39 28.29 5.24
C ARG A 85 -11.90 29.25 4.17
N ALA A 86 -10.59 29.43 4.04
CA ALA A 86 -10.03 30.27 2.98
C ALA A 86 -10.24 29.67 1.59
N ALA A 87 -10.17 28.36 1.45
CA ALA A 87 -10.50 27.69 0.20
C ALA A 87 -11.97 27.85 -0.20
N GLU A 88 -12.87 27.84 0.77
CA GLU A 88 -14.31 28.02 0.56
C GLU A 88 -14.64 29.45 0.08
N THR A 89 -14.00 30.47 0.67
CA THR A 89 -14.18 31.88 0.23
C THR A 89 -13.67 32.10 -1.21
N MET A 90 -12.71 31.29 -1.66
CA MET A 90 -12.23 31.27 -3.05
C MET A 90 -13.10 30.44 -4.00
N GLY A 91 -14.29 30.00 -3.56
CA GLY A 91 -15.23 29.23 -4.37
C GLY A 91 -14.93 27.73 -4.51
N VAL A 92 -13.98 27.20 -3.73
CA VAL A 92 -13.69 25.77 -3.73
C VAL A 92 -14.70 25.03 -2.86
N ASN A 93 -15.40 24.06 -3.42
CA ASN A 93 -16.32 23.23 -2.64
C ASN A 93 -15.54 22.23 -1.79
N VAL A 94 -15.32 22.60 -0.51
CA VAL A 94 -14.54 21.82 0.47
C VAL A 94 -15.11 20.42 0.67
N PHE A 95 -16.43 20.27 0.72
CA PHE A 95 -17.09 18.99 0.91
C PHE A 95 -16.79 18.02 -0.25
N LYS A 96 -16.92 18.46 -1.50
CA LYS A 96 -16.61 17.63 -2.68
C LYS A 96 -15.15 17.22 -2.71
N VAL A 97 -14.22 18.12 -2.41
CA VAL A 97 -12.78 17.82 -2.40
C VAL A 97 -12.45 16.77 -1.34
N ARG A 98 -13.00 16.89 -0.13
CA ARG A 98 -12.80 15.89 0.94
C ARG A 98 -13.38 14.53 0.56
N TRP A 99 -14.58 14.48 0.00
CA TRP A 99 -15.19 13.23 -0.46
C TRP A 99 -14.35 12.51 -1.50
N ILE A 100 -13.87 13.23 -2.51
CA ILE A 100 -13.02 12.65 -3.57
C ILE A 100 -11.70 12.15 -2.98
N ALA A 101 -11.09 12.91 -2.07
CA ALA A 101 -9.84 12.50 -1.42
C ALA A 101 -10.02 11.22 -0.59
N VAL A 102 -11.12 11.09 0.16
CA VAL A 102 -11.43 9.89 0.95
C VAL A 102 -11.69 8.69 0.03
N LEU A 103 -12.48 8.86 -1.03
CA LEU A 103 -12.75 7.78 -2.00
C LEU A 103 -11.45 7.30 -2.66
N TYR A 104 -10.58 8.21 -3.07
CA TYR A 104 -9.28 7.86 -3.64
C TYR A 104 -8.41 7.09 -2.64
N SER A 105 -8.31 7.58 -1.40
CA SER A 105 -7.56 6.92 -0.34
C SER A 105 -8.09 5.51 -0.06
N SER A 106 -9.41 5.35 0.04
CA SER A 106 -10.05 4.04 0.28
C SER A 106 -9.78 3.05 -0.85
N THR A 107 -9.79 3.52 -2.10
CA THR A 107 -9.46 2.69 -3.28
C THR A 107 -8.01 2.22 -3.23
N MET A 108 -7.09 3.10 -2.88
CA MET A 108 -5.67 2.76 -2.74
C MET A 108 -5.42 1.77 -1.59
N CYS A 109 -6.12 1.93 -0.46
CA CYS A 109 -6.08 0.97 0.65
C CYS A 109 -6.63 -0.41 0.23
N GLY A 110 -7.71 -0.45 -0.54
CA GLY A 110 -8.25 -1.70 -1.09
C GLY A 110 -7.26 -2.41 -2.02
N LEU A 111 -6.60 -1.66 -2.91
CA LEU A 111 -5.54 -2.19 -3.78
C LEU A 111 -4.35 -2.72 -2.98
N ALA A 112 -3.94 -2.02 -1.92
CA ALA A 112 -2.86 -2.48 -1.04
C ALA A 112 -3.23 -3.78 -0.31
N GLY A 113 -4.47 -3.92 0.17
CA GLY A 113 -4.96 -5.16 0.77
C GLY A 113 -5.01 -6.32 -0.23
N ALA A 114 -5.47 -6.07 -1.46
CA ALA A 114 -5.45 -7.06 -2.53
C ALA A 114 -4.01 -7.48 -2.92
N ALA A 115 -3.08 -6.53 -2.95
CA ALA A 115 -1.67 -6.81 -3.20
C ALA A 115 -1.08 -7.72 -2.11
N LEU A 116 -1.42 -7.48 -0.85
CA LEU A 116 -0.95 -8.27 0.27
C LEU A 116 -1.45 -9.72 0.19
N SER A 117 -2.74 -9.93 -0.11
CA SER A 117 -3.35 -11.27 -0.20
C SER A 117 -2.85 -12.06 -1.42
N ILE A 118 -2.74 -11.44 -2.58
CA ILE A 118 -2.47 -12.12 -3.85
C ILE A 118 -0.97 -12.22 -4.13
N ALA A 119 -0.21 -11.17 -3.86
CA ALA A 119 1.22 -11.12 -4.18
C ALA A 119 2.12 -11.51 -3.00
N GLY A 120 1.68 -11.28 -1.76
CA GLY A 120 2.48 -11.57 -0.57
C GLY A 120 2.34 -13.01 -0.09
N LEU A 121 1.13 -13.41 0.24
CA LEU A 121 0.86 -14.68 0.95
C LEU A 121 0.23 -15.76 0.07
N ASN A 122 -0.36 -15.39 -1.08
CA ASN A 122 -1.19 -16.28 -1.92
C ASN A 122 -2.32 -16.97 -1.15
N THR A 123 -2.67 -16.44 0.00
CA THR A 123 -3.71 -16.94 0.89
C THR A 123 -4.37 -15.76 1.59
N PHE A 124 -5.61 -15.95 2.01
CA PHE A 124 -6.29 -15.00 2.89
C PHE A 124 -6.33 -15.59 4.29
N ILE A 125 -5.74 -14.89 5.25
CA ILE A 125 -5.68 -15.26 6.67
C ILE A 125 -6.28 -14.13 7.48
N ASP A 126 -7.00 -14.46 8.55
CA ASP A 126 -7.50 -13.44 9.48
C ASP A 126 -6.33 -12.61 10.02
N ASP A 127 -6.56 -11.28 10.10
CA ASP A 127 -5.57 -10.29 10.56
C ASP A 127 -4.24 -10.26 9.78
N MET A 128 -4.27 -10.61 8.48
CA MET A 128 -3.07 -10.64 7.65
C MET A 128 -2.36 -9.28 7.49
N SER A 129 -3.03 -8.19 7.83
CA SER A 129 -2.41 -6.86 7.84
C SER A 129 -1.39 -6.67 8.96
N ALA A 130 -1.54 -7.41 10.09
CA ALA A 130 -0.58 -7.49 11.20
C ALA A 130 0.08 -6.14 11.58
N GLY A 131 -0.71 -5.06 11.60
CA GLY A 131 -0.23 -3.72 11.94
C GLY A 131 0.55 -2.98 10.84
N ARG A 132 0.67 -3.51 9.62
CA ARG A 132 1.37 -2.83 8.50
C ARG A 132 0.80 -1.45 8.18
N GLY A 133 -0.48 -1.21 8.49
CA GLY A 133 -1.08 0.11 8.36
C GLY A 133 -0.42 1.16 9.26
N PHE A 134 0.02 0.80 10.46
CA PHE A 134 0.75 1.70 11.35
C PHE A 134 2.16 1.99 10.83
N ILE A 135 2.83 1.01 10.23
CA ILE A 135 4.13 1.20 9.57
C ILE A 135 3.97 2.16 8.38
N ALA A 136 2.91 1.99 7.57
CA ALA A 136 2.61 2.91 6.48
C ALA A 136 2.37 4.35 7.00
N PHE A 137 1.67 4.51 8.12
CA PHE A 137 1.47 5.82 8.75
C PHE A 137 2.80 6.43 9.24
N ALA A 138 3.68 5.63 9.83
CA ALA A 138 5.02 6.07 10.21
C ALA A 138 5.84 6.51 8.99
N CYS A 139 5.75 5.79 7.86
CA CYS A 139 6.38 6.19 6.59
C CYS A 139 5.89 7.55 6.10
N ILE A 140 4.60 7.86 6.24
CA ILE A 140 4.02 9.15 5.85
C ILE A 140 4.62 10.29 6.67
N ILE A 141 4.73 10.12 7.99
CA ILE A 141 5.32 11.12 8.89
C ILE A 141 6.80 11.34 8.57
N LEU A 142 7.58 10.25 8.45
CA LEU A 142 8.99 10.30 8.08
C LEU A 142 9.21 10.94 6.70
N GLY A 143 8.32 10.65 5.76
CA GLY A 143 8.35 11.21 4.41
C GLY A 143 7.87 12.66 4.31
N LYS A 144 7.52 13.31 5.44
CA LYS A 144 7.01 14.69 5.49
C LYS A 144 5.86 14.92 4.50
N PHE A 145 4.94 13.97 4.40
CA PHE A 145 3.78 13.99 3.48
C PHE A 145 4.17 14.17 1.99
N ASN A 146 5.41 13.87 1.63
CA ASN A 146 5.89 13.90 0.25
C ASN A 146 5.91 12.49 -0.33
N PRO A 147 5.32 12.20 -1.51
CA PRO A 147 5.29 10.86 -2.10
C PRO A 147 6.67 10.20 -2.25
N TRP A 148 7.69 10.96 -2.62
CA TRP A 148 9.07 10.46 -2.69
C TRP A 148 9.64 10.09 -1.32
N GLY A 149 9.39 10.93 -0.30
CA GLY A 149 9.80 10.65 1.07
C GLY A 149 9.13 9.41 1.64
N VAL A 150 7.84 9.24 1.36
CA VAL A 150 7.07 8.03 1.75
C VAL A 150 7.61 6.79 1.06
N ALA A 151 7.96 6.87 -0.24
CA ALA A 151 8.53 5.75 -0.97
C ALA A 151 9.89 5.32 -0.39
N ILE A 152 10.76 6.27 -0.07
CA ILE A 152 12.05 5.99 0.59
C ILE A 152 11.81 5.36 1.98
N GLY A 153 10.89 5.92 2.78
CA GLY A 153 10.51 5.35 4.06
C GLY A 153 10.02 3.91 3.94
N ALA A 154 9.17 3.62 2.96
CA ALA A 154 8.67 2.28 2.70
C ALA A 154 9.79 1.29 2.33
N VAL A 155 10.79 1.71 1.56
CA VAL A 155 11.97 0.89 1.24
C VAL A 155 12.79 0.59 2.50
N VAL A 156 13.03 1.59 3.35
CA VAL A 156 13.79 1.41 4.60
C VAL A 156 13.08 0.43 5.55
N PHE A 157 11.77 0.61 5.77
CA PHE A 157 11.00 -0.32 6.60
C PHE A 157 10.91 -1.72 5.98
N GLY A 158 10.74 -1.82 4.66
CA GLY A 158 10.74 -3.09 3.95
C GLY A 158 12.08 -3.85 4.07
N LEU A 159 13.21 -3.14 4.02
CA LEU A 159 14.53 -3.72 4.28
C LEU A 159 14.65 -4.19 5.72
N ALA A 160 14.18 -3.43 6.69
CA ALA A 160 14.21 -3.82 8.09
C ALA A 160 13.36 -5.10 8.33
N GLU A 161 12.16 -5.17 7.76
CA GLU A 161 11.30 -6.37 7.82
C GLU A 161 11.97 -7.58 7.16
N ALA A 162 12.60 -7.40 6.00
CA ALA A 162 13.32 -8.47 5.31
C ALA A 162 14.54 -8.97 6.12
N LEU A 163 15.27 -8.08 6.78
CA LEU A 163 16.36 -8.44 7.67
C LEU A 163 15.86 -9.22 8.89
N GLN A 164 14.77 -8.75 9.52
CA GLN A 164 14.14 -9.44 10.65
C GLN A 164 13.77 -10.88 10.28
N LEU A 165 13.10 -11.08 9.15
CA LEU A 165 12.72 -12.42 8.69
C LEU A 165 13.94 -13.31 8.42
N ARG A 166 15.02 -12.76 7.89
CA ARG A 166 16.27 -13.51 7.67
C ARG A 166 16.95 -13.92 8.99
N ILE A 167 17.01 -13.03 9.96
CA ILE A 167 17.59 -13.30 11.27
C ILE A 167 16.78 -14.39 11.99
N GLN A 168 15.45 -14.33 11.94
CA GLN A 168 14.58 -15.37 12.48
C GLN A 168 14.80 -16.73 11.80
N ALA A 169 14.99 -16.75 10.48
CA ALA A 169 15.26 -17.99 9.72
C ALA A 169 16.60 -18.63 10.07
N VAL A 170 17.58 -17.85 10.52
CA VAL A 170 18.90 -18.36 10.99
C VAL A 170 18.85 -18.88 12.44
N GLY A 171 17.72 -18.72 13.13
CA GLY A 171 17.51 -19.25 14.49
C GLY A 171 18.19 -18.45 15.59
N LEU A 172 18.55 -17.19 15.35
CA LEU A 172 18.98 -16.29 16.41
C LEU A 172 17.74 -15.84 17.19
N PRO A 173 17.61 -16.15 18.50
CA PRO A 173 16.52 -15.66 19.32
C PRO A 173 16.66 -14.14 19.47
N ILE A 174 15.64 -13.41 19.06
CA ILE A 174 15.47 -11.98 19.33
C ILE A 174 14.47 -11.84 20.45
#